data_3a519351451f5b44c181af1e4ff04471
#
_entry.id   3a519351451f5b44c181af1e4ff04471
#
_cell.length_a   1.000
_cell.length_b   1.000
_cell.length_c   1.000
_cell.angle_alpha   90.00
_cell.angle_beta   90.00
_cell.angle_gamma   90.00
#
_symmetry.space_group_name_H-M   'P 1'
#
loop_
_entity.id
_entity.type
_entity.pdbx_description
1 polymer ?
#
loop_
_entity_poly.entity_id
_entity_poly.type
_entity_poly.pdbx_seq_one_letter_code
_entity_poly.pdbx_strand_id
1 'polypeptide(L)'
;MNKISRRNFLKVAGAGAAAMGLAACGGSSSSSSSVAASSTAANAAADTLSGTIEYWSSWSETENQALVLKQAADAFTQLHPNVKINFTFNGRDNRNLVVSAIEAGTQIDLMDANIDNVQKLWSENIKDLSSYIDKTYDTTNGKAYKDVVIPSMISLAGSLFDGKTMCIPYIPQAFMIFCNKGLLEECGVTEYPQTWEELMDACEKVKAAGHIPVTTDSNYCTSWVGYYMSRRLGNDRVMELAKDSSQWASEQGVKDTAE
;
A
#
# COMPACT_ATOMS: atom_id res chain seq x y z
N MET A 1 -17.72 20.04 -3.85
CA MET A 1 -16.91 18.89 -3.35
C MET A 1 -15.49 19.35 -3.08
N ASN A 2 -15.05 19.36 -1.83
CA ASN A 2 -13.74 19.88 -1.45
C ASN A 2 -12.66 18.82 -1.50
N LYS A 3 -11.54 19.21 -2.07
CA LYS A 3 -10.38 18.39 -2.40
C LYS A 3 -9.65 17.93 -1.15
N ILE A 4 -9.51 16.63 -0.93
CA ILE A 4 -8.61 16.08 0.07
C ILE A 4 -7.28 15.77 -0.62
N SER A 5 -6.31 16.70 -0.53
CA SER A 5 -4.91 16.39 -0.81
C SER A 5 -4.32 15.69 0.42
N ARG A 6 -3.25 14.87 0.23
CA ARG A 6 -2.53 14.22 1.35
C ARG A 6 -2.17 15.20 2.47
N ARG A 7 -1.89 16.45 2.11
CA ARG A 7 -1.57 17.54 3.03
C ARG A 7 -2.80 18.07 3.78
N ASN A 8 -4.00 18.01 3.17
CA ASN A 8 -5.25 18.43 3.81
C ASN A 8 -5.87 17.33 4.67
N PHE A 9 -5.67 16.05 4.30
CA PHE A 9 -6.04 14.90 5.13
C PHE A 9 -5.33 14.96 6.51
N LEU A 10 -4.02 15.20 6.52
CA LEU A 10 -3.25 15.36 7.76
C LEU A 10 -3.65 16.61 8.57
N LYS A 11 -4.11 17.69 7.91
CA LYS A 11 -4.58 18.90 8.59
C LYS A 11 -5.96 18.72 9.22
N VAL A 12 -6.85 17.94 8.59
CA VAL A 12 -8.19 17.66 9.14
C VAL A 12 -8.08 16.70 10.33
N ALA A 13 -7.23 15.68 10.25
CA ALA A 13 -6.94 14.79 11.38
C ALA A 13 -6.27 15.51 12.56
N GLY A 14 -5.43 16.53 12.28
CA GLY A 14 -4.80 17.37 13.32
C GLY A 14 -5.73 18.40 13.96
N ALA A 15 -6.70 18.93 13.22
CA ALA A 15 -7.62 19.95 13.73
C ALA A 15 -8.70 19.36 14.67
N GLY A 16 -9.09 18.11 14.47
CA GLY A 16 -10.05 17.42 15.35
C GLY A 16 -9.51 17.14 16.76
N ALA A 17 -8.20 16.93 16.90
CA ALA A 17 -7.57 16.70 18.20
C ALA A 17 -7.28 17.98 19.00
N ALA A 18 -7.22 19.15 18.34
CA ALA A 18 -6.95 20.43 19.01
C ALA A 18 -8.22 21.12 19.54
N ALA A 19 -9.41 20.72 19.08
CA ALA A 19 -10.66 21.38 19.49
C ALA A 19 -11.23 20.91 20.85
N MET A 20 -10.70 19.82 21.42
CA MET A 20 -11.16 19.31 22.71
C MET A 20 -10.30 19.72 23.92
N GLY A 21 -9.27 20.53 23.70
CA GLY A 21 -8.31 20.93 24.76
C GLY A 21 -8.40 22.36 25.30
N LEU A 22 -9.34 23.20 24.82
CA LEU A 22 -9.33 24.65 25.13
C LEU A 22 -10.64 25.19 25.77
N ALA A 23 -11.36 24.36 26.49
CA ALA A 23 -12.54 24.80 27.27
C ALA A 23 -12.26 24.81 28.77
N ALA A 24 -11.16 25.38 29.23
CA ALA A 24 -10.97 25.76 30.63
C ALA A 24 -9.85 26.81 30.75
N CYS A 25 -10.18 28.09 30.75
CA CYS A 25 -9.77 29.11 31.67
C CYS A 25 -10.16 30.51 31.15
N GLY A 26 -10.90 31.19 31.99
CA GLY A 26 -11.53 32.47 31.69
C GLY A 26 -10.60 33.65 31.84
N GLY A 27 -11.09 34.80 31.38
CA GLY A 27 -10.75 36.10 31.95
C GLY A 27 -10.17 37.13 31.03
N SER A 28 -11.01 38.14 30.72
CA SER A 28 -10.75 39.60 30.53
C SER A 28 -10.18 40.11 29.23
N SER A 29 -11.12 40.74 28.50
CA SER A 29 -11.11 42.09 27.84
C SER A 29 -9.85 42.62 27.15
N SER A 30 -9.94 42.87 25.82
CA SER A 30 -10.09 44.19 25.22
C SER A 30 -10.04 44.15 23.68
N SER A 31 -11.04 44.78 23.11
CA SER A 31 -11.17 45.56 21.87
C SER A 31 -10.47 45.18 20.57
N SER A 32 -11.36 44.93 19.60
CA SER A 32 -11.41 45.46 18.22
C SER A 32 -10.39 45.02 17.19
N SER A 33 -10.86 44.21 16.27
CA SER A 33 -11.00 44.53 14.83
C SER A 33 -11.71 43.39 14.13
N SER A 34 -12.95 43.58 13.74
CA SER A 34 -13.75 42.66 12.92
C SER A 34 -13.19 42.65 11.50
N VAL A 35 -12.44 41.61 11.16
CA VAL A 35 -12.29 41.24 9.76
C VAL A 35 -13.40 40.20 9.50
N ALA A 36 -14.40 40.64 8.80
CA ALA A 36 -15.48 39.76 8.30
C ALA A 36 -14.85 38.75 7.37
N ALA A 37 -14.67 37.54 7.87
CA ALA A 37 -14.44 36.39 7.02
C ALA A 37 -15.75 36.13 6.27
N SER A 38 -15.80 36.56 5.02
CA SER A 38 -16.84 36.11 4.08
C SER A 38 -16.77 34.60 4.00
N SER A 39 -17.62 33.91 4.77
CA SER A 39 -17.98 32.53 4.54
C SER A 39 -18.81 32.52 3.25
N THR A 40 -18.17 32.36 2.10
CA THR A 40 -18.83 31.82 0.92
C THR A 40 -19.29 30.43 1.29
N ALA A 41 -20.56 30.34 1.69
CA ALA A 41 -21.27 29.10 1.70
C ALA A 41 -21.28 28.58 0.24
N ALA A 42 -20.29 27.74 -0.09
CA ALA A 42 -20.39 26.94 -1.29
C ALA A 42 -21.69 26.13 -1.14
N ASN A 43 -22.61 26.31 -2.07
CA ASN A 43 -23.75 25.44 -2.26
C ASN A 43 -23.20 24.01 -2.38
N ALA A 44 -23.18 23.26 -1.29
CA ALA A 44 -22.94 21.84 -1.31
C ALA A 44 -24.12 21.26 -2.09
N ALA A 45 -23.88 20.84 -3.32
CA ALA A 45 -24.83 19.96 -4.00
C ALA A 45 -25.15 18.83 -3.02
N ALA A 46 -26.43 18.55 -2.82
CA ALA A 46 -26.86 17.51 -1.88
C ALA A 46 -26.09 16.22 -2.21
N ASP A 47 -25.40 15.66 -1.23
CA ASP A 47 -24.71 14.39 -1.41
C ASP A 47 -25.74 13.31 -1.77
N THR A 48 -25.61 12.77 -2.97
CA THR A 48 -26.51 11.74 -3.50
C THR A 48 -26.02 10.32 -3.23
N LEU A 49 -24.80 10.17 -2.67
CA LEU A 49 -24.25 8.87 -2.36
C LEU A 49 -24.91 8.31 -1.08
N SER A 50 -25.40 7.09 -1.18
CA SER A 50 -25.97 6.36 -0.05
C SER A 50 -25.80 4.86 -0.22
N GLY A 51 -25.75 4.13 0.87
CA GLY A 51 -25.67 2.67 0.88
C GLY A 51 -24.63 2.14 1.86
N THR A 52 -24.45 0.83 1.83
CA THR A 52 -23.45 0.15 2.66
C THR A 52 -22.39 -0.46 1.77
N ILE A 53 -21.13 -0.32 2.16
CA ILE A 53 -19.96 -0.92 1.52
C ILE A 53 -19.42 -1.99 2.47
N GLU A 54 -19.39 -3.23 2.03
CA GLU A 54 -18.77 -4.35 2.73
C GLU A 54 -17.31 -4.48 2.28
N TYR A 55 -16.37 -4.12 3.17
CA TYR A 55 -14.94 -4.13 2.90
C TYR A 55 -14.22 -5.26 3.64
N TRP A 56 -13.70 -6.24 2.90
CA TRP A 56 -12.94 -7.36 3.44
C TRP A 56 -11.44 -7.12 3.26
N SER A 57 -10.73 -7.11 4.39
CA SER A 57 -9.30 -6.72 4.42
C SER A 57 -8.40 -7.85 4.86
N SER A 58 -7.24 -7.95 4.21
CA SER A 58 -6.14 -8.85 4.54
C SER A 58 -5.25 -8.36 5.68
N TRP A 59 -5.58 -7.22 6.26
CA TRP A 59 -4.95 -6.74 7.49
C TRP A 59 -5.67 -7.29 8.72
N SER A 60 -4.93 -7.46 9.81
CA SER A 60 -5.53 -7.68 11.13
C SER A 60 -5.99 -6.33 11.69
N GLU A 61 -7.05 -6.32 12.49
CA GLU A 61 -7.67 -5.08 12.98
C GLU A 61 -6.72 -4.14 13.75
N THR A 62 -5.69 -4.71 14.36
CA THR A 62 -4.68 -3.99 15.17
C THR A 62 -3.47 -3.51 14.37
N GLU A 63 -3.35 -3.88 13.10
CA GLU A 63 -2.25 -3.44 12.24
C GLU A 63 -2.41 -1.96 11.85
N ASN A 64 -1.29 -1.27 11.68
CA ASN A 64 -1.29 0.16 11.32
C ASN A 64 -2.05 0.44 10.01
N GLN A 65 -2.03 -0.48 9.06
CA GLN A 65 -2.77 -0.36 7.81
C GLN A 65 -4.29 -0.37 8.04
N ALA A 66 -4.77 -1.23 8.93
CA ALA A 66 -6.18 -1.26 9.32
C ALA A 66 -6.61 0.05 9.99
N LEU A 67 -5.76 0.64 10.84
CA LEU A 67 -6.02 1.95 11.46
C LEU A 67 -6.11 3.06 10.40
N VAL A 68 -5.24 3.05 9.40
CA VAL A 68 -5.29 4.02 8.28
C VAL A 68 -6.55 3.84 7.44
N LEU A 69 -6.94 2.60 7.14
CA LEU A 69 -8.18 2.31 6.40
C LEU A 69 -9.42 2.79 7.16
N LYS A 70 -9.49 2.56 8.47
CA LYS A 70 -10.57 3.09 9.32
C LYS A 70 -10.63 4.62 9.29
N GLN A 71 -9.49 5.30 9.43
CA GLN A 71 -9.43 6.76 9.34
C GLN A 71 -9.88 7.28 7.96
N ALA A 72 -9.50 6.59 6.89
CA ALA A 72 -9.93 6.94 5.54
C ALA A 72 -11.45 6.77 5.37
N ALA A 73 -12.01 5.69 5.91
CA ALA A 73 -13.45 5.44 5.91
C ALA A 73 -14.21 6.50 6.72
N ASP A 74 -13.71 6.87 7.90
CA ASP A 74 -14.29 7.92 8.72
C ASP A 74 -14.31 9.27 7.99
N ALA A 75 -13.21 9.64 7.33
CA ALA A 75 -13.13 10.86 6.55
C ALA A 75 -14.09 10.83 5.34
N PHE A 76 -14.24 9.67 4.69
CA PHE A 76 -15.18 9.50 3.58
C PHE A 76 -16.63 9.62 4.05
N THR A 77 -17.01 8.95 5.14
CA THR A 77 -18.36 9.00 5.67
C THR A 77 -18.75 10.36 6.28
N GLN A 78 -17.77 11.14 6.75
CA GLN A 78 -18.00 12.54 7.12
C GLN A 78 -18.41 13.41 5.92
N LEU A 79 -17.87 13.12 4.72
CA LEU A 79 -18.24 13.80 3.47
C LEU A 79 -19.53 13.23 2.88
N HIS A 80 -19.84 11.97 3.13
CA HIS A 80 -20.96 11.22 2.59
C HIS A 80 -21.73 10.52 3.72
N PRO A 81 -22.52 11.27 4.52
CA PRO A 81 -23.11 10.77 5.76
C PRO A 81 -24.16 9.68 5.56
N ASN A 82 -24.65 9.49 4.34
CA ASN A 82 -25.59 8.42 3.99
C ASN A 82 -24.88 7.13 3.52
N VAL A 83 -23.56 7.10 3.53
CA VAL A 83 -22.76 5.89 3.24
C VAL A 83 -22.25 5.28 4.53
N LYS A 84 -22.37 3.96 4.65
CA LYS A 84 -21.82 3.17 5.74
C LYS A 84 -20.72 2.25 5.19
N ILE A 85 -19.59 2.11 5.88
CA ILE A 85 -18.52 1.19 5.53
C ILE A 85 -18.35 0.19 6.67
N ASN A 86 -18.60 -1.07 6.38
CA ASN A 86 -18.39 -2.18 7.31
C ASN A 86 -17.06 -2.86 6.96
N PHE A 87 -16.18 -3.00 7.94
CA PHE A 87 -14.93 -3.73 7.77
C PHE A 87 -15.01 -5.14 8.33
N THR A 88 -14.48 -6.10 7.57
CA THR A 88 -14.17 -7.45 8.03
C THR A 88 -12.66 -7.65 7.90
N PHE A 89 -11.93 -7.64 9.02
CA PHE A 89 -10.48 -7.80 9.07
C PHE A 89 -10.12 -9.28 9.25
N ASN A 90 -9.84 -9.96 8.15
CA ASN A 90 -9.59 -11.41 8.11
C ASN A 90 -8.10 -11.78 8.27
N GLY A 91 -7.22 -10.79 8.33
CA GLY A 91 -5.78 -11.07 8.31
C GLY A 91 -5.35 -11.77 7.02
N ARG A 92 -4.28 -12.53 7.09
CA ARG A 92 -3.69 -13.20 5.91
C ARG A 92 -4.55 -14.30 5.30
N ASP A 93 -5.58 -14.75 6.00
CA ASP A 93 -6.54 -15.72 5.48
C ASP A 93 -7.60 -15.10 4.54
N ASN A 94 -7.68 -13.78 4.45
CA ASN A 94 -8.63 -13.06 3.59
C ASN A 94 -8.65 -13.59 2.17
N ARG A 95 -7.48 -13.92 1.61
CA ARG A 95 -7.36 -14.47 0.25
C ARG A 95 -8.21 -15.71 0.00
N ASN A 96 -8.28 -16.62 0.98
CA ASN A 96 -9.03 -17.87 0.88
C ASN A 96 -10.50 -17.66 1.27
N LEU A 97 -10.74 -16.84 2.29
CA LEU A 97 -12.08 -16.53 2.78
C LEU A 97 -12.91 -15.78 1.72
N VAL A 98 -12.30 -14.85 0.98
CA VAL A 98 -12.96 -14.15 -0.12
C VAL A 98 -13.42 -15.12 -1.21
N VAL A 99 -12.60 -16.09 -1.60
CA VAL A 99 -12.99 -17.10 -2.61
C VAL A 99 -14.24 -17.85 -2.16
N SER A 100 -14.21 -18.40 -0.95
CA SER A 100 -15.35 -19.13 -0.39
C SER A 100 -16.60 -18.26 -0.22
N ALA A 101 -16.42 -17.00 0.13
CA ALA A 101 -17.53 -16.06 0.29
C ALA A 101 -18.19 -15.71 -1.06
N ILE A 102 -17.39 -15.50 -2.11
CA ILE A 102 -17.89 -15.29 -3.48
C ILE A 102 -18.69 -16.51 -3.95
N GLU A 103 -18.15 -17.71 -3.76
CA GLU A 103 -18.84 -18.97 -4.10
C GLU A 103 -20.16 -19.14 -3.35
N ALA A 104 -20.23 -18.67 -2.11
CA ALA A 104 -21.44 -18.66 -1.29
C ALA A 104 -22.43 -17.53 -1.63
N GLY A 105 -22.09 -16.62 -2.55
CA GLY A 105 -22.91 -15.47 -2.91
C GLY A 105 -22.92 -14.36 -1.86
N THR A 106 -21.92 -14.31 -0.99
CA THR A 106 -21.77 -13.23 -0.01
C THR A 106 -21.44 -11.93 -0.70
N GLN A 107 -22.11 -10.84 -0.32
CA GLN A 107 -21.80 -9.53 -0.83
C GLN A 107 -20.45 -9.04 -0.28
N ILE A 108 -19.54 -8.71 -1.19
CA ILE A 108 -18.26 -8.04 -0.91
C ILE A 108 -18.13 -6.93 -1.95
N ASP A 109 -18.03 -5.68 -1.50
CA ASP A 109 -17.94 -4.52 -2.39
C ASP A 109 -16.50 -4.08 -2.61
N LEU A 110 -15.67 -4.17 -1.56
CA LEU A 110 -14.24 -3.90 -1.59
C LEU A 110 -13.46 -5.02 -0.91
N MET A 111 -12.29 -5.32 -1.47
CA MET A 111 -11.36 -6.29 -0.89
C MET A 111 -9.94 -5.90 -1.19
N ASP A 112 -9.02 -6.23 -0.32
CA ASP A 112 -7.58 -6.01 -0.52
C ASP A 112 -6.76 -7.28 -0.40
N ALA A 113 -5.69 -7.35 -1.17
CA ALA A 113 -4.66 -8.38 -1.10
C ALA A 113 -3.41 -7.95 -1.87
N ASN A 114 -2.40 -8.80 -1.84
CA ASN A 114 -1.29 -8.71 -2.78
C ASN A 114 -1.82 -8.87 -4.21
N ILE A 115 -1.24 -8.12 -5.14
CA ILE A 115 -1.72 -8.05 -6.53
C ILE A 115 -1.72 -9.41 -7.26
N ASP A 116 -0.80 -10.30 -6.92
CA ASP A 116 -0.75 -11.67 -7.46
C ASP A 116 -1.94 -12.51 -7.00
N ASN A 117 -2.43 -12.33 -5.78
CA ASN A 117 -3.64 -12.97 -5.29
C ASN A 117 -4.89 -12.42 -6.00
N VAL A 118 -4.94 -11.10 -6.23
CA VAL A 118 -6.02 -10.49 -7.00
C VAL A 118 -6.09 -11.11 -8.40
N GLN A 119 -4.96 -11.25 -9.07
CA GLN A 119 -4.91 -11.85 -10.40
C GLN A 119 -5.32 -13.33 -10.40
N LYS A 120 -4.75 -14.13 -9.48
CA LYS A 120 -4.90 -15.59 -9.51
C LYS A 120 -6.25 -16.07 -8.98
N LEU A 121 -6.80 -15.39 -7.99
CA LEU A 121 -7.95 -15.88 -7.23
C LEU A 121 -9.24 -15.12 -7.54
N TRP A 122 -9.16 -13.82 -7.89
CA TRP A 122 -10.33 -12.96 -7.92
C TRP A 122 -10.60 -12.31 -9.29
N SER A 123 -9.72 -12.49 -10.29
CA SER A 123 -9.77 -11.74 -11.56
C SER A 123 -11.12 -11.82 -12.29
N GLU A 124 -11.84 -12.94 -12.16
CA GLU A 124 -13.15 -13.13 -12.80
C GLU A 124 -14.30 -12.45 -12.04
N ASN A 125 -14.07 -12.05 -10.79
CA ASN A 125 -15.09 -11.53 -9.88
C ASN A 125 -14.92 -10.04 -9.56
N ILE A 126 -13.92 -9.37 -10.14
CA ILE A 126 -13.62 -7.97 -9.91
C ILE A 126 -13.97 -7.10 -11.11
N LYS A 127 -14.31 -5.85 -10.82
CA LYS A 127 -14.72 -4.89 -11.84
C LYS A 127 -13.52 -4.29 -12.56
N ASP A 128 -13.62 -4.15 -13.89
CA ASP A 128 -12.70 -3.34 -14.68
C ASP A 128 -12.86 -1.86 -14.32
N LEU A 129 -11.78 -1.27 -13.81
CA LEU A 129 -11.70 0.11 -13.34
C LEU A 129 -11.03 1.04 -14.38
N SER A 130 -10.67 0.55 -15.56
CA SER A 130 -9.93 1.32 -16.56
C SER A 130 -10.60 2.67 -16.90
N SER A 131 -11.92 2.69 -17.04
CA SER A 131 -12.67 3.92 -17.32
C SER A 131 -12.75 4.89 -16.13
N TYR A 132 -12.38 4.44 -14.93
CA TYR A 132 -12.41 5.26 -13.72
C TYR A 132 -11.07 5.94 -13.45
N ILE A 133 -9.95 5.31 -13.78
CA ILE A 133 -8.63 5.91 -13.55
C ILE A 133 -8.33 7.08 -14.49
N ASP A 134 -9.03 7.17 -15.62
CA ASP A 134 -8.92 8.29 -16.57
C ASP A 134 -9.73 9.52 -16.13
N LYS A 135 -10.60 9.36 -15.15
CA LYS A 135 -11.44 10.46 -14.66
C LYS A 135 -10.68 11.36 -13.69
N THR A 136 -11.11 12.61 -13.67
CA THR A 136 -10.74 13.57 -12.62
C THR A 136 -11.71 13.45 -11.45
N TYR A 137 -11.18 13.50 -10.24
CA TYR A 137 -11.96 13.54 -9.01
C TYR A 137 -11.59 14.80 -8.22
N ASP A 138 -12.42 15.22 -7.29
CA ASP A 138 -12.13 16.42 -6.49
C ASP A 138 -10.84 16.29 -5.68
N THR A 139 -10.50 15.06 -5.30
CA THR A 139 -9.25 14.72 -4.60
C THR A 139 -8.01 14.72 -5.51
N THR A 140 -8.18 14.76 -6.83
CA THR A 140 -7.07 14.69 -7.80
C THR A 140 -6.58 16.04 -8.31
N ASN A 141 -7.13 17.15 -7.78
CA ASN A 141 -6.74 18.50 -8.20
C ASN A 141 -6.84 18.77 -9.70
N GLY A 142 -7.89 18.25 -10.36
CA GLY A 142 -8.13 18.43 -11.78
C GLY A 142 -7.29 17.55 -12.71
N LYS A 143 -6.50 16.64 -12.17
CA LYS A 143 -5.76 15.62 -12.94
C LYS A 143 -6.55 14.32 -13.03
N ALA A 144 -6.29 13.51 -14.04
CA ALA A 144 -6.80 12.14 -14.05
C ALA A 144 -6.22 11.35 -12.84
N TYR A 145 -6.98 10.38 -12.31
CA TYR A 145 -6.53 9.61 -11.15
C TYR A 145 -5.18 8.94 -11.41
N LYS A 146 -4.99 8.35 -12.59
CA LYS A 146 -3.73 7.71 -13.00
C LYS A 146 -2.50 8.63 -12.92
N ASP A 147 -2.69 9.95 -13.05
CA ASP A 147 -1.60 10.93 -13.04
C ASP A 147 -1.22 11.41 -11.63
N VAL A 148 -1.97 11.02 -10.61
CA VAL A 148 -1.71 11.38 -9.20
C VAL A 148 -1.22 10.22 -8.35
N VAL A 149 -1.23 9.02 -8.88
CA VAL A 149 -0.64 7.81 -8.28
C VAL A 149 0.72 7.53 -8.91
N ILE A 150 1.47 6.60 -8.33
CA ILE A 150 2.80 6.23 -8.84
C ILE A 150 2.60 5.50 -10.18
N PRO A 151 3.07 6.04 -11.34
CA PRO A 151 2.78 5.49 -12.66
C PRO A 151 3.23 4.03 -12.82
N SER A 152 4.39 3.65 -12.26
CA SER A 152 4.90 2.29 -12.33
C SER A 152 3.98 1.27 -11.65
N MET A 153 3.23 1.66 -10.61
CA MET A 153 2.27 0.77 -9.95
C MET A 153 1.05 0.51 -10.82
N ILE A 154 0.56 1.53 -11.53
CA ILE A 154 -0.55 1.37 -12.49
C ILE A 154 -0.09 0.52 -13.67
N SER A 155 1.12 0.77 -14.20
CA SER A 155 1.69 -0.03 -15.28
C SER A 155 1.86 -1.51 -14.89
N LEU A 156 2.37 -1.77 -13.68
CA LEU A 156 2.49 -3.13 -13.17
C LEU A 156 1.12 -3.80 -13.03
N ALA A 157 0.15 -3.12 -12.45
CA ALA A 157 -1.22 -3.64 -12.36
C ALA A 157 -1.77 -3.98 -13.75
N GLY A 158 -1.64 -3.06 -14.74
CA GLY A 158 -2.08 -3.30 -16.11
C GLY A 158 -1.39 -4.49 -16.77
N SER A 159 -0.10 -4.69 -16.54
CA SER A 159 0.65 -5.81 -17.15
C SER A 159 0.18 -7.19 -16.69
N LEU A 160 -0.44 -7.28 -15.51
CA LEU A 160 -0.99 -8.53 -14.96
C LEU A 160 -2.42 -8.83 -15.45
N PHE A 161 -3.10 -7.88 -16.07
CA PHE A 161 -4.50 -7.97 -16.48
C PHE A 161 -4.71 -7.55 -17.95
N ASP A 162 -3.79 -7.88 -18.83
CA ASP A 162 -3.86 -7.60 -20.26
C ASP A 162 -4.12 -6.12 -20.60
N GLY A 163 -3.49 -5.22 -19.84
CA GLY A 163 -3.62 -3.77 -20.01
C GLY A 163 -4.82 -3.15 -19.29
N LYS A 164 -5.68 -3.94 -18.64
CA LYS A 164 -6.83 -3.44 -17.87
C LYS A 164 -6.42 -3.06 -16.45
N THR A 165 -7.13 -2.09 -15.90
CA THR A 165 -7.00 -1.73 -14.48
C THR A 165 -8.06 -2.47 -13.66
N MET A 166 -7.71 -3.64 -13.16
CA MET A 166 -8.63 -4.47 -12.39
C MET A 166 -8.54 -4.22 -10.87
N CYS A 167 -7.53 -3.49 -10.42
CA CYS A 167 -7.34 -3.11 -9.03
C CYS A 167 -6.62 -1.76 -8.92
N ILE A 168 -6.76 -1.11 -7.76
CA ILE A 168 -6.08 0.14 -7.45
C ILE A 168 -4.96 -0.15 -6.46
N PRO A 169 -3.69 -0.01 -6.86
CA PRO A 169 -2.56 -0.14 -5.95
C PRO A 169 -2.57 0.98 -4.90
N TYR A 170 -2.51 0.64 -3.62
CA TYR A 170 -2.52 1.63 -2.54
C TYR A 170 -1.30 1.58 -1.62
N ILE A 171 -0.59 0.44 -1.57
CA ILE A 171 0.66 0.29 -0.83
C ILE A 171 1.75 -0.26 -1.75
N PRO A 172 2.80 0.54 -2.06
CA PRO A 172 3.98 0.00 -2.70
C PRO A 172 4.75 -0.88 -1.71
N GLN A 173 5.14 -2.07 -2.15
CA GLN A 173 6.01 -2.95 -1.40
C GLN A 173 7.32 -3.15 -2.16
N ALA A 174 8.42 -3.12 -1.44
CA ALA A 174 9.74 -3.42 -1.97
C ALA A 174 10.45 -4.40 -1.03
N PHE A 175 11.08 -5.41 -1.60
CA PHE A 175 11.97 -6.26 -0.85
C PHE A 175 13.29 -5.53 -0.64
N MET A 176 13.74 -5.46 0.61
CA MET A 176 14.94 -4.74 1.01
C MET A 176 15.70 -5.56 2.05
N ILE A 177 17.01 -5.36 2.10
CA ILE A 177 17.84 -5.87 3.17
C ILE A 177 17.90 -4.80 4.26
N PHE A 178 17.36 -5.10 5.42
CA PHE A 178 17.48 -4.25 6.61
C PHE A 178 18.76 -4.62 7.36
N CYS A 179 19.60 -3.65 7.62
CA CYS A 179 20.87 -3.83 8.32
C CYS A 179 20.78 -3.31 9.75
N ASN A 180 21.20 -4.13 10.72
CA ASN A 180 21.44 -3.66 12.09
C ASN A 180 22.80 -2.95 12.13
N LYS A 181 22.77 -1.61 12.05
CA LYS A 181 23.97 -0.80 11.98
C LYS A 181 24.92 -1.03 13.15
N GLY A 182 24.40 -1.05 14.37
CA GLY A 182 25.23 -1.24 15.58
C GLY A 182 25.96 -2.59 15.57
N LEU A 183 25.25 -3.67 15.21
CA LEU A 183 25.84 -5.00 15.09
C LEU A 183 26.93 -5.06 13.99
N LEU A 184 26.67 -4.43 12.84
CA LEU A 184 27.65 -4.38 11.76
C LEU A 184 28.92 -3.64 12.21
N GLU A 185 28.80 -2.50 12.88
CA GLU A 185 29.92 -1.72 13.40
C GLU A 185 30.71 -2.53 14.45
N GLU A 186 30.06 -3.23 15.37
CA GLU A 186 30.70 -4.14 16.34
C GLU A 186 31.50 -5.26 15.66
N CYS A 187 31.02 -5.75 14.50
CA CYS A 187 31.69 -6.75 13.70
C CYS A 187 32.75 -6.18 12.74
N GLY A 188 33.06 -4.89 12.81
CA GLY A 188 34.04 -4.22 11.94
C GLY A 188 33.56 -3.97 10.52
N VAL A 189 32.24 -3.89 10.31
CA VAL A 189 31.61 -3.50 9.04
C VAL A 189 31.09 -2.07 9.20
N THR A 190 31.86 -1.08 8.76
CA THR A 190 31.57 0.34 8.93
C THR A 190 30.75 0.97 7.80
N GLU A 191 30.80 0.32 6.63
CA GLU A 191 30.05 0.74 5.44
C GLU A 191 29.08 -0.36 5.01
N TYR A 192 27.91 0.04 4.49
CA TYR A 192 26.96 -0.93 3.97
C TYR A 192 27.46 -1.57 2.68
N PRO A 193 27.38 -2.92 2.56
CA PRO A 193 27.77 -3.62 1.35
C PRO A 193 27.06 -3.08 0.10
N GLN A 194 27.81 -2.80 -0.94
CA GLN A 194 27.30 -2.33 -2.23
C GLN A 194 27.30 -3.44 -3.29
N THR A 195 28.15 -4.46 -3.10
CA THR A 195 28.28 -5.60 -3.98
C THR A 195 27.90 -6.89 -3.27
N TRP A 196 27.73 -7.96 -4.04
CA TRP A 196 27.48 -9.29 -3.48
C TRP A 196 28.67 -9.80 -2.66
N GLU A 197 29.87 -9.59 -3.17
CA GLU A 197 31.11 -9.96 -2.52
C GLU A 197 31.27 -9.25 -1.16
N GLU A 198 31.03 -7.95 -1.12
CA GLU A 198 31.06 -7.18 0.13
C GLU A 198 30.00 -7.66 1.13
N LEU A 199 28.82 -8.08 0.64
CA LEU A 199 27.78 -8.66 1.50
C LEU A 199 28.26 -9.99 2.08
N MET A 200 28.89 -10.85 1.29
CA MET A 200 29.43 -12.12 1.76
C MET A 200 30.54 -11.91 2.79
N ASP A 201 31.47 -10.98 2.54
CA ASP A 201 32.52 -10.60 3.49
C ASP A 201 31.93 -10.07 4.82
N ALA A 202 30.90 -9.26 4.75
CA ALA A 202 30.20 -8.77 5.93
C ALA A 202 29.54 -9.94 6.70
N CYS A 203 28.92 -10.87 6.00
CA CYS A 203 28.34 -12.07 6.61
C CYS A 203 29.39 -12.94 7.33
N GLU A 204 30.57 -13.13 6.74
CA GLU A 204 31.65 -13.90 7.38
C GLU A 204 32.16 -13.18 8.66
N LYS A 205 32.30 -11.85 8.65
CA LYS A 205 32.69 -11.08 9.85
C LYS A 205 31.65 -11.22 10.97
N VAL A 206 30.38 -11.09 10.64
CA VAL A 206 29.26 -11.23 11.60
C VAL A 206 29.23 -12.64 12.18
N LYS A 207 29.42 -13.66 11.35
CA LYS A 207 29.50 -15.06 11.76
C LYS A 207 30.71 -15.35 12.65
N ALA A 208 31.89 -14.81 12.31
CA ALA A 208 33.09 -14.93 13.11
C ALA A 208 32.95 -14.31 14.51
N ALA A 209 32.15 -13.26 14.63
CA ALA A 209 31.77 -12.65 15.91
C ALA A 209 30.72 -13.45 16.70
N GLY A 210 30.24 -14.59 16.19
CA GLY A 210 29.28 -15.47 16.86
C GLY A 210 27.82 -15.09 16.65
N HIS A 211 27.52 -14.22 15.68
CA HIS A 211 26.16 -13.80 15.36
C HIS A 211 25.61 -14.49 14.11
N ILE A 212 24.28 -14.43 13.93
CA ILE A 212 23.61 -14.89 12.71
C ILE A 212 23.67 -13.75 11.69
N PRO A 213 24.37 -13.93 10.55
CA PRO A 213 24.61 -12.83 9.60
C PRO A 213 23.34 -12.40 8.86
N VAL A 214 22.48 -13.34 8.52
CA VAL A 214 21.25 -13.08 7.75
C VAL A 214 20.10 -13.89 8.32
N THR A 215 18.93 -13.27 8.38
CA THR A 215 17.68 -13.95 8.71
C THR A 215 16.59 -13.51 7.76
N THR A 216 15.63 -14.38 7.49
CA THR A 216 14.44 -14.09 6.69
C THR A 216 13.25 -14.87 7.22
N ASP A 217 12.05 -14.38 6.93
CA ASP A 217 10.83 -15.14 7.19
C ASP A 217 10.77 -16.35 6.24
N SER A 218 10.36 -17.51 6.78
CA SER A 218 10.27 -18.77 6.03
C SER A 218 9.34 -18.68 4.81
N ASN A 219 8.33 -17.81 4.85
CA ASN A 219 7.40 -17.61 3.74
C ASN A 219 8.03 -16.79 2.58
N TYR A 220 9.15 -16.12 2.85
CA TYR A 220 9.81 -15.22 1.89
C TYR A 220 11.25 -15.64 1.56
N CYS A 221 11.68 -16.83 1.95
CA CYS A 221 13.05 -17.31 1.65
C CYS A 221 13.35 -17.32 0.14
N THR A 222 12.35 -17.61 -0.69
CA THR A 222 12.47 -17.57 -2.16
C THR A 222 12.66 -16.16 -2.72
N SER A 223 12.41 -15.11 -1.94
CA SER A 223 12.63 -13.73 -2.37
C SER A 223 14.11 -13.43 -2.59
N TRP A 224 15.01 -14.12 -1.89
CA TRP A 224 16.45 -14.03 -2.13
C TRP A 224 16.82 -14.48 -3.54
N VAL A 225 16.23 -15.58 -4.00
CA VAL A 225 16.43 -16.09 -5.37
C VAL A 225 15.97 -15.04 -6.39
N GLY A 226 14.76 -14.52 -6.24
CA GLY A 226 14.23 -13.49 -7.14
C GLY A 226 15.04 -12.20 -7.11
N TYR A 227 15.51 -11.78 -5.93
CA TYR A 227 16.34 -10.59 -5.77
C TYR A 227 17.71 -10.76 -6.46
N TYR A 228 18.39 -11.88 -6.24
CA TYR A 228 19.66 -12.18 -6.89
C TYR A 228 19.52 -12.27 -8.42
N MET A 229 18.51 -12.99 -8.90
CA MET A 229 18.20 -13.08 -10.34
C MET A 229 17.97 -11.71 -10.97
N SER A 230 17.18 -10.85 -10.30
CA SER A 230 16.91 -9.49 -10.80
C SER A 230 18.16 -8.63 -10.90
N ARG A 231 19.10 -8.78 -9.98
CA ARG A 231 20.40 -8.09 -10.04
C ARG A 231 21.33 -8.68 -11.10
N ARG A 232 21.28 -9.98 -11.30
CA ARG A 232 22.17 -10.68 -12.25
C ARG A 232 21.72 -10.55 -13.69
N LEU A 233 20.41 -10.67 -13.94
CA LEU A 233 19.82 -10.74 -15.28
C LEU A 233 19.10 -9.44 -15.70
N GLY A 234 18.75 -8.60 -14.74
CA GLY A 234 17.84 -7.49 -14.94
C GLY A 234 16.37 -7.90 -14.84
N ASN A 235 15.50 -6.95 -14.48
CA ASN A 235 14.09 -7.22 -14.23
C ASN A 235 13.36 -7.72 -15.48
N ASP A 236 13.66 -7.18 -16.66
CA ASP A 236 12.99 -7.56 -17.90
C ASP A 236 13.19 -9.04 -18.20
N ARG A 237 14.44 -9.52 -18.07
CA ARG A 237 14.75 -10.94 -18.30
C ARG A 237 14.10 -11.84 -17.27
N VAL A 238 14.06 -11.44 -16.00
CA VAL A 238 13.34 -12.19 -14.95
C VAL A 238 11.86 -12.27 -15.24
N MET A 239 11.24 -11.19 -15.73
CA MET A 239 9.82 -11.19 -16.12
C MET A 239 9.53 -12.08 -17.34
N GLU A 240 10.46 -12.17 -18.30
CA GLU A 240 10.34 -13.14 -19.41
C GLU A 240 10.42 -14.58 -18.90
N LEU A 241 11.39 -14.90 -18.04
CA LEU A 241 11.52 -16.21 -17.43
C LEU A 241 10.31 -16.59 -16.56
N ALA A 242 9.67 -15.62 -15.92
CA ALA A 242 8.45 -15.85 -15.17
C ALA A 242 7.25 -16.26 -16.05
N LYS A 243 7.25 -15.83 -17.32
CA LYS A 243 6.20 -16.21 -18.29
C LYS A 243 6.44 -17.59 -18.91
N ASP A 244 7.70 -17.99 -19.04
CA ASP A 244 8.10 -19.26 -19.66
C ASP A 244 9.17 -19.97 -18.81
N SER A 245 8.74 -20.85 -17.93
CA SER A 245 9.62 -21.60 -17.05
C SER A 245 10.47 -22.67 -17.79
N SER A 246 10.19 -22.99 -19.05
CA SER A 246 10.96 -23.96 -19.83
C SER A 246 12.39 -23.51 -20.05
N GLN A 247 12.66 -22.20 -20.01
CA GLN A 247 13.97 -21.61 -20.19
C GLN A 247 14.83 -21.62 -18.91
N TRP A 248 14.27 -21.88 -17.77
CA TRP A 248 14.99 -21.80 -16.48
C TRP A 248 16.22 -22.71 -16.43
N ALA A 249 16.09 -23.96 -16.86
CA ALA A 249 17.16 -24.93 -16.82
C ALA A 249 18.36 -24.58 -17.73
N SER A 250 18.14 -23.77 -18.77
CA SER A 250 19.17 -23.34 -19.71
C SER A 250 19.79 -21.98 -19.34
N GLU A 251 19.08 -21.17 -18.55
CA GLU A 251 19.53 -19.83 -18.18
C GLU A 251 20.65 -19.88 -17.14
N GLN A 252 21.82 -19.33 -17.50
CA GLN A 252 23.00 -19.37 -16.61
C GLN A 252 22.76 -18.59 -15.31
N GLY A 253 22.11 -17.44 -15.37
CA GLY A 253 21.81 -16.65 -14.17
C GLY A 253 20.87 -17.35 -13.18
N VAL A 254 20.03 -18.28 -13.64
CA VAL A 254 19.21 -19.13 -12.76
C VAL A 254 20.10 -20.18 -12.09
N LYS A 255 21.05 -20.78 -12.83
CA LYS A 255 22.00 -21.76 -12.26
C LYS A 255 22.89 -21.11 -11.21
N ASP A 256 23.43 -19.93 -11.52
CA ASP A 256 24.28 -19.15 -10.59
C ASP A 256 23.53 -18.79 -9.28
N THR A 257 22.19 -18.73 -9.34
CA THR A 257 21.36 -18.44 -8.16
C THR A 257 21.22 -19.65 -7.23
N ALA A 258 21.40 -20.86 -7.77
CA ALA A 258 21.27 -22.10 -7.01
C ALA A 258 22.56 -22.53 -6.29
N GLU A 259 23.69 -21.92 -6.65
CA GLU A 259 25.00 -22.10 -6.01
C GLU A 259 25.20 -21.11 -4.84
#